data_0e98843593e9128f4dcf436ecd7baa59
#
_entry.id   0e98843593e9128f4dcf436ecd7baa59
#
_cell.length_a   1.000
_cell.length_b   1.000
_cell.length_c   1.000
_cell.angle_alpha   90.00
_cell.angle_beta   90.00
_cell.angle_gamma   90.00
#
_symmetry.space_group_name_H-M   'P 1'
#
loop_
_entity.id
_entity.type
_entity.pdbx_description
1 polymer ?
#
loop_
_entity_poly.entity_id
_entity_poly.type
_entity_poly.pdbx_seq_one_letter_code
_entity_poly.pdbx_strand_id
1 'polypeptide(L)'
;FLQSRGFKLSTVLSDILGATGRGILDHLAKHGQIGILEIAPLIKGKTKHSAAEMSLAINGHLTLDQRRLLSHHLRHLDCLDELISGLMEDTMTLVEPYKPYIHQLTSIPGISDVAALGLLAEIGVDMSNFESAEHLTSWAGLSPRNCESAGKKNSLG
;
A
#
# COMPACT_ATOMS: atom_id res chain seq x y z
N PHE A 1 3.71 -4.74 18.33
CA PHE A 1 2.64 -4.91 19.33
C PHE A 1 2.00 -6.30 19.28
N LEU A 2 1.28 -6.69 18.22
CA LEU A 2 0.61 -8.00 18.12
C LEU A 2 1.60 -9.17 18.13
N GLN A 3 2.70 -9.05 17.41
CA GLN A 3 3.70 -10.11 17.28
C GLN A 3 4.33 -10.51 18.62
N SER A 4 4.59 -9.54 19.52
CA SER A 4 5.10 -9.80 20.87
C SER A 4 4.07 -10.46 21.80
N ARG A 5 2.82 -10.62 21.35
CA ARG A 5 1.70 -11.23 22.09
C ARG A 5 1.25 -12.56 21.50
N GLY A 6 2.04 -13.16 20.60
CA GLY A 6 1.73 -14.45 20.00
C GLY A 6 0.88 -14.39 18.73
N PHE A 7 0.58 -13.18 18.22
CA PHE A 7 -0.19 -13.00 16.99
C PHE A 7 0.74 -12.79 15.80
N LYS A 8 1.12 -13.87 15.13
CA LYS A 8 2.03 -13.85 13.98
C LYS A 8 1.28 -13.73 12.65
N LEU A 9 0.43 -12.71 12.52
CA LEU A 9 -0.42 -12.51 11.33
C LEU A 9 0.38 -12.45 10.02
N SER A 10 1.54 -11.80 10.02
CA SER A 10 2.39 -11.66 8.83
C SER A 10 2.98 -12.98 8.32
N THR A 11 2.95 -14.05 9.09
CA THR A 11 3.41 -15.37 8.64
C THR A 11 2.36 -16.12 7.83
N VAL A 12 1.08 -15.78 8.01
CA VAL A 12 -0.06 -16.48 7.39
C VAL A 12 -0.90 -15.59 6.47
N LEU A 13 -0.69 -14.29 6.50
CA LEU A 13 -1.35 -13.30 5.65
C LEU A 13 -0.30 -12.47 4.92
N SER A 14 -0.43 -12.35 3.61
CA SER A 14 0.40 -11.46 2.79
C SER A 14 0.06 -10.00 3.03
N ASP A 15 -1.22 -9.71 3.29
CA ASP A 15 -1.74 -8.40 3.63
C ASP A 15 -2.57 -8.49 4.92
N ILE A 16 -2.02 -7.90 5.99
CA ILE A 16 -2.65 -7.89 7.32
C ILE A 16 -3.84 -6.93 7.36
N LEU A 17 -3.84 -5.89 6.54
CA LEU A 17 -4.91 -4.90 6.47
C LEU A 17 -5.93 -5.19 5.38
N GLY A 18 -5.68 -6.19 4.52
CA GLY A 18 -6.65 -6.67 3.55
C GLY A 18 -7.88 -7.30 4.22
N ALA A 19 -8.92 -7.59 3.45
CA ALA A 19 -10.24 -7.97 3.95
C ALA A 19 -10.25 -9.09 4.99
N THR A 20 -9.44 -10.14 4.81
CA THR A 20 -9.29 -11.24 5.79
C THR A 20 -8.57 -10.78 7.05
N GLY A 21 -7.44 -10.09 6.91
CA GLY A 21 -6.64 -9.61 8.03
C GLY A 21 -7.40 -8.58 8.86
N ARG A 22 -8.09 -7.65 8.21
CA ARG A 22 -8.93 -6.65 8.87
C ARG A 22 -10.05 -7.32 9.67
N GLY A 23 -10.74 -8.30 9.13
CA GLY A 23 -11.78 -9.05 9.85
C GLY A 23 -11.24 -9.74 11.12
N ILE A 24 -10.05 -10.34 11.03
CA ILE A 24 -9.37 -10.96 12.17
C ILE A 24 -9.00 -9.90 13.22
N LEU A 25 -8.43 -8.75 12.81
CA LEU A 25 -8.06 -7.66 13.71
C LEU A 25 -9.28 -7.07 14.43
N ASP A 26 -10.39 -6.86 13.73
CA ASP A 26 -11.65 -6.38 14.31
C ASP A 26 -12.22 -7.38 15.32
N HIS A 27 -12.15 -8.68 15.03
CA HIS A 27 -12.55 -9.73 15.96
C HIS A 27 -11.67 -9.71 17.22
N LEU A 28 -10.35 -9.64 17.06
CA LEU A 28 -9.40 -9.56 18.19
C LEU A 28 -9.62 -8.31 19.05
N ALA A 29 -9.92 -7.17 18.44
CA ALA A 29 -10.24 -5.95 19.17
C ALA A 29 -11.51 -6.09 20.01
N LYS A 30 -12.50 -6.84 19.53
CA LYS A 30 -13.77 -7.09 20.24
C LYS A 30 -13.65 -8.16 21.31
N HIS A 31 -12.99 -9.27 21.01
CA HIS A 31 -13.04 -10.50 21.83
C HIS A 31 -11.72 -10.85 22.51
N GLY A 32 -10.59 -10.34 22.01
CA GLY A 32 -9.25 -10.54 22.60
C GLY A 32 -8.57 -11.83 22.17
N GLN A 33 -9.30 -12.76 21.59
CA GLN A 33 -8.82 -14.05 21.07
C GLN A 33 -9.67 -14.43 19.85
N ILE A 34 -9.17 -15.38 19.05
CA ILE A 34 -9.88 -15.89 17.88
C ILE A 34 -9.52 -17.35 17.66
N GLY A 35 -10.50 -18.20 17.41
CA GLY A 35 -10.31 -19.61 17.10
C GLY A 35 -10.60 -19.92 15.62
N ILE A 36 -10.47 -21.22 15.28
CA ILE A 36 -10.65 -21.69 13.91
C ILE A 36 -12.08 -21.41 13.38
N LEU A 37 -13.10 -21.53 14.24
CA LEU A 37 -14.51 -21.36 13.85
C LEU A 37 -14.83 -19.89 13.52
N GLU A 38 -14.16 -18.96 14.18
CA GLU A 38 -14.31 -17.54 13.95
C GLU A 38 -13.45 -17.06 12.75
N ILE A 39 -12.29 -17.70 12.51
CA ILE A 39 -11.42 -17.36 11.37
C ILE A 39 -12.05 -17.81 10.05
N ALA A 40 -12.62 -19.00 9.98
CA ALA A 40 -13.12 -19.59 8.75
C ALA A 40 -14.08 -18.66 7.95
N PRO A 41 -15.09 -18.02 8.55
CA PRO A 41 -15.99 -17.11 7.83
C PRO A 41 -15.33 -15.77 7.44
N LEU A 42 -14.21 -15.41 8.05
CA LEU A 42 -13.48 -14.16 7.77
C LEU A 42 -12.55 -14.27 6.57
N ILE A 43 -12.26 -15.48 6.11
CA ILE A 43 -11.40 -15.69 4.94
C ILE A 43 -12.12 -15.18 3.68
N LYS A 44 -11.53 -14.20 3.02
CA LYS A 44 -12.00 -13.64 1.75
C LYS A 44 -11.01 -13.94 0.63
N GLY A 45 -11.51 -14.54 -0.46
CA GLY A 45 -10.71 -14.89 -1.61
C GLY A 45 -9.80 -16.11 -1.38
N LYS A 46 -8.77 -16.25 -2.23
CA LYS A 46 -7.80 -17.34 -2.14
C LYS A 46 -6.69 -16.97 -1.15
N THR A 47 -6.52 -17.77 -0.11
CA THR A 47 -5.44 -17.65 0.86
C THR A 47 -4.47 -18.83 0.71
N LYS A 48 -3.19 -18.62 1.02
CA LYS A 48 -2.17 -19.68 1.00
C LYS A 48 -2.31 -20.64 2.18
N HIS A 49 -2.92 -20.17 3.26
CA HIS A 49 -3.05 -20.89 4.52
C HIS A 49 -4.53 -21.15 4.84
N SER A 50 -4.80 -22.30 5.42
CA SER A 50 -6.13 -22.71 5.92
C SER A 50 -6.48 -21.98 7.22
N ALA A 51 -7.77 -21.97 7.59
CA ALA A 51 -8.21 -21.42 8.88
C ALA A 51 -7.53 -22.10 10.08
N ALA A 52 -7.20 -23.40 9.96
CA ALA A 52 -6.50 -24.15 11.00
C ALA A 52 -5.05 -23.64 11.18
N GLU A 53 -4.31 -23.46 10.09
CA GLU A 53 -2.95 -22.91 10.13
C GLU A 53 -2.93 -21.47 10.64
N MET A 54 -3.91 -20.65 10.24
CA MET A 54 -4.06 -19.29 10.75
C MET A 54 -4.34 -19.29 12.25
N SER A 55 -5.21 -20.17 12.75
CA SER A 55 -5.53 -20.28 14.18
C SER A 55 -4.31 -20.65 15.02
N LEU A 56 -3.42 -21.52 14.51
CA LEU A 56 -2.16 -21.86 15.18
C LEU A 56 -1.19 -20.68 15.24
N ALA A 57 -1.12 -19.88 14.19
CA ALA A 57 -0.24 -18.71 14.12
C ALA A 57 -0.77 -17.52 14.96
N ILE A 58 -2.07 -17.50 15.29
CA ILE A 58 -2.77 -16.43 16.00
C ILE A 58 -3.17 -16.90 17.42
N ASN A 59 -2.41 -17.77 18.01
CA ASN A 59 -2.70 -18.32 19.34
C ASN A 59 -2.20 -17.38 20.45
N GLY A 60 -2.96 -16.34 20.72
CA GLY A 60 -2.68 -15.36 21.78
C GLY A 60 -3.95 -14.86 22.45
N HIS A 61 -3.78 -14.08 23.53
CA HIS A 61 -4.87 -13.41 24.22
C HIS A 61 -4.52 -11.94 24.45
N LEU A 62 -5.43 -11.04 24.08
CA LEU A 62 -5.31 -9.61 24.35
C LEU A 62 -6.07 -9.24 25.62
N THR A 63 -5.42 -8.55 26.54
CA THR A 63 -6.08 -7.93 27.70
C THR A 63 -7.05 -6.85 27.24
N LEU A 64 -7.92 -6.40 28.13
CA LEU A 64 -8.89 -5.34 27.82
C LEU A 64 -8.19 -4.06 27.32
N ASP A 65 -7.08 -3.66 27.94
CA ASP A 65 -6.36 -2.45 27.54
C ASP A 65 -5.68 -2.61 26.16
N GLN A 66 -5.18 -3.81 25.88
CA GLN A 66 -4.60 -4.13 24.57
C GLN A 66 -5.65 -4.15 23.47
N ARG A 67 -6.84 -4.62 23.75
CA ARG A 67 -8.00 -4.57 22.84
C ARG A 67 -8.42 -3.13 22.54
N ARG A 68 -8.49 -2.29 23.58
CA ARG A 68 -8.75 -0.85 23.43
C ARG A 68 -7.69 -0.18 22.55
N LEU A 69 -6.42 -0.45 22.82
CA LEU A 69 -5.32 0.08 22.03
C LEU A 69 -5.41 -0.38 20.57
N LEU A 70 -5.69 -1.65 20.30
CA LEU A 70 -5.91 -2.17 18.96
C LEU A 70 -7.09 -1.46 18.26
N SER A 71 -8.21 -1.29 18.96
CA SER A 71 -9.37 -0.55 18.45
C SER A 71 -9.03 0.90 18.06
N HIS A 72 -8.20 1.57 18.88
CA HIS A 72 -7.75 2.93 18.55
C HIS A 72 -6.86 2.96 17.29
N HIS A 73 -5.96 2.00 17.13
CA HIS A 73 -5.14 1.91 15.92
C HIS A 73 -5.98 1.64 14.67
N LEU A 74 -6.96 0.73 14.75
CA LEU A 74 -7.86 0.44 13.61
C LEU A 74 -8.68 1.66 13.22
N ARG A 75 -9.26 2.37 14.18
CA ARG A 75 -9.99 3.63 13.92
C ARG A 75 -9.11 4.72 13.34
N HIS A 76 -7.85 4.80 13.78
CA HIS A 76 -6.91 5.76 13.19
C HIS A 76 -6.61 5.44 11.73
N LEU A 77 -6.43 4.16 11.40
CA LEU A 77 -6.28 3.73 10.01
C LEU A 77 -7.51 4.08 9.17
N ASP A 78 -8.72 3.79 9.68
CA ASP A 78 -9.97 4.14 8.98
C ASP A 78 -10.07 5.65 8.69
N CYS A 79 -9.73 6.47 9.68
CA CYS A 79 -9.71 7.93 9.52
C CYS A 79 -8.70 8.38 8.45
N LEU A 80 -7.51 7.76 8.40
CA LEU A 80 -6.53 8.06 7.36
C LEU A 80 -7.02 7.64 5.96
N ASP A 81 -7.66 6.48 5.84
CA ASP A 81 -8.22 6.00 4.58
C ASP A 81 -9.35 6.92 4.09
N GLU A 82 -10.21 7.41 4.99
CA GLU A 82 -11.25 8.40 4.68
C GLU A 82 -10.63 9.73 4.19
N LEU A 83 -9.59 10.23 4.88
CA LEU A 83 -8.89 11.45 4.47
C LEU A 83 -8.21 11.31 3.12
N ILE A 84 -7.53 10.19 2.88
CA ILE A 84 -6.90 9.90 1.58
C ILE A 84 -7.96 9.87 0.48
N SER A 85 -9.09 9.20 0.72
CA SER A 85 -10.18 9.12 -0.26
C SER A 85 -10.75 10.50 -0.59
N GLY A 86 -11.00 11.34 0.44
CA GLY A 86 -11.47 12.70 0.24
C GLY A 86 -10.48 13.57 -0.55
N LEU A 87 -9.18 13.49 -0.22
CA LEU A 87 -8.15 14.20 -0.96
C LEU A 87 -8.05 13.73 -2.42
N MET A 88 -8.25 12.44 -2.67
CA MET A 88 -8.29 11.92 -4.04
C MET A 88 -9.48 12.46 -4.83
N GLU A 89 -10.68 12.54 -4.23
CA GLU A 89 -11.86 13.14 -4.86
C GLU A 89 -11.66 14.62 -5.19
N ASP A 90 -11.12 15.39 -4.26
CA ASP A 90 -10.78 16.80 -4.46
C ASP A 90 -9.76 16.97 -5.60
N THR A 91 -8.72 16.13 -5.60
CA THR A 91 -7.68 16.13 -6.63
C THR A 91 -8.28 15.81 -8.00
N MET A 92 -9.16 14.79 -8.09
CA MET A 92 -9.82 14.42 -9.36
C MET A 92 -10.66 15.57 -9.91
N THR A 93 -11.28 16.39 -9.06
CA THR A 93 -12.01 17.59 -9.49
C THR A 93 -11.05 18.64 -10.07
N LEU A 94 -9.91 18.87 -9.43
CA LEU A 94 -8.90 19.84 -9.91
C LEU A 94 -8.24 19.44 -11.22
N VAL A 95 -8.11 18.14 -11.47
CA VAL A 95 -7.44 17.62 -12.68
C VAL A 95 -8.38 17.34 -13.84
N GLU A 96 -9.67 17.70 -13.72
CA GLU A 96 -10.65 17.52 -14.81
C GLU A 96 -10.15 18.02 -16.18
N PRO A 97 -9.52 19.23 -16.29
CA PRO A 97 -8.96 19.73 -17.56
C PRO A 97 -7.82 18.86 -18.11
N TYR A 98 -7.18 18.06 -17.27
CA TYR A 98 -5.99 17.26 -17.60
C TYR A 98 -6.31 15.79 -17.88
N LYS A 99 -7.58 15.38 -17.81
CA LYS A 99 -8.02 13.99 -18.06
C LYS A 99 -7.48 13.38 -19.38
N PRO A 100 -7.41 14.08 -20.51
CA PRO A 100 -6.83 13.52 -21.73
C PRO A 100 -5.38 13.07 -21.56
N TYR A 101 -4.57 13.84 -20.83
CA TYR A 101 -3.18 13.51 -20.55
C TYR A 101 -3.05 12.33 -19.58
N ILE A 102 -3.92 12.28 -18.54
CA ILE A 102 -3.99 11.15 -17.61
C ILE A 102 -4.30 9.87 -18.38
N HIS A 103 -5.29 9.90 -19.26
CA HIS A 103 -5.66 8.74 -20.08
C HIS A 103 -4.52 8.28 -21.00
N GLN A 104 -3.75 9.22 -21.57
CA GLN A 104 -2.55 8.88 -22.35
C GLN A 104 -1.49 8.19 -21.49
N LEU A 105 -1.22 8.69 -20.29
CA LEU A 105 -0.24 8.12 -19.37
C LEU A 105 -0.66 6.74 -18.86
N THR A 106 -1.92 6.56 -18.50
CA THR A 106 -2.46 5.27 -18.01
C THR A 106 -2.58 4.20 -19.10
N SER A 107 -2.50 4.59 -20.39
CA SER A 107 -2.38 3.61 -21.50
C SER A 107 -1.04 2.88 -21.49
N ILE A 108 -0.03 3.39 -20.78
CA ILE A 108 1.27 2.75 -20.61
C ILE A 108 1.16 1.68 -19.53
N PRO A 109 1.49 0.40 -19.83
CA PRO A 109 1.41 -0.67 -18.84
C PRO A 109 2.21 -0.36 -17.57
N GLY A 110 1.56 -0.47 -16.41
CA GLY A 110 2.18 -0.21 -15.11
C GLY A 110 1.99 1.21 -14.57
N ILE A 111 1.45 2.15 -15.34
CA ILE A 111 1.11 3.47 -14.83
C ILE A 111 -0.35 3.47 -14.36
N SER A 112 -0.54 3.68 -13.06
CA SER A 112 -1.86 3.88 -12.43
C SER A 112 -2.30 5.36 -12.52
N ASP A 113 -3.59 5.65 -12.25
CA ASP A 113 -4.10 7.02 -12.19
C ASP A 113 -3.30 7.88 -11.19
N VAL A 114 -2.97 7.34 -10.03
CA VAL A 114 -2.15 8.05 -9.01
C VAL A 114 -0.76 8.36 -9.53
N ALA A 115 -0.12 7.41 -10.24
CA ALA A 115 1.19 7.64 -10.84
C ALA A 115 1.12 8.68 -11.98
N ALA A 116 0.08 8.64 -12.81
CA ALA A 116 -0.15 9.62 -13.87
C ALA A 116 -0.37 11.03 -13.30
N LEU A 117 -1.17 11.15 -12.22
CA LEU A 117 -1.37 12.42 -11.51
C LEU A 117 -0.08 12.96 -10.93
N GLY A 118 0.72 12.11 -10.27
CA GLY A 118 2.02 12.50 -9.73
C GLY A 118 2.97 13.00 -10.82
N LEU A 119 3.05 12.30 -11.95
CA LEU A 119 3.86 12.72 -13.09
C LEU A 119 3.40 14.09 -13.61
N LEU A 120 2.10 14.27 -13.84
CA LEU A 120 1.56 15.57 -14.32
C LEU A 120 1.79 16.71 -13.33
N ALA A 121 1.69 16.44 -12.03
CA ALA A 121 1.95 17.45 -11.00
C ALA A 121 3.41 17.92 -11.00
N GLU A 122 4.36 17.02 -11.29
CA GLU A 122 5.78 17.32 -11.28
C GLU A 122 6.28 17.94 -12.60
N ILE A 123 5.88 17.40 -13.76
CA ILE A 123 6.40 17.83 -15.05
C ILE A 123 5.47 18.79 -15.82
N GLY A 124 4.20 18.87 -15.39
CA GLY A 124 3.18 19.63 -16.13
C GLY A 124 2.77 18.99 -17.45
N VAL A 125 2.04 19.75 -18.28
CA VAL A 125 1.62 19.34 -19.62
C VAL A 125 2.46 20.01 -20.72
N ASP A 126 3.20 21.05 -20.36
CA ASP A 126 4.06 21.78 -21.31
C ASP A 126 5.44 21.14 -21.39
N MET A 127 5.65 20.35 -22.43
CA MET A 127 6.92 19.67 -22.68
C MET A 127 8.00 20.59 -23.26
N SER A 128 7.71 21.86 -23.53
CA SER A 128 8.74 22.83 -23.98
C SER A 128 9.80 23.11 -22.92
N ASN A 129 9.50 22.76 -21.66
CA ASN A 129 10.46 22.82 -20.54
C ASN A 129 11.60 21.78 -20.65
N PHE A 130 11.46 20.79 -21.50
CA PHE A 130 12.44 19.73 -21.73
C PHE A 130 12.90 19.76 -23.18
N GLU A 131 14.21 19.99 -23.41
CA GLU A 131 14.79 20.09 -24.75
C GLU A 131 14.70 18.76 -25.52
N SER A 132 14.67 17.61 -24.80
CA SER A 132 14.57 16.28 -25.40
C SER A 132 14.01 15.25 -24.40
N ALA A 133 13.64 14.06 -24.91
CA ALA A 133 13.23 12.94 -24.06
C ALA A 133 14.36 12.49 -23.11
N GLU A 134 15.63 12.58 -23.56
CA GLU A 134 16.80 12.28 -22.74
C GLU A 134 16.94 13.29 -21.59
N HIS A 135 16.63 14.55 -21.81
CA HIS A 135 16.62 15.57 -20.77
C HIS A 135 15.57 15.22 -19.70
N LEU A 136 14.35 14.87 -20.10
CA LEU A 136 13.29 14.45 -19.18
C LEU A 136 13.69 13.18 -18.39
N THR A 137 14.26 12.16 -19.04
CA THR A 137 14.66 10.91 -18.38
C THR A 137 15.83 11.14 -17.42
N SER A 138 16.75 12.07 -17.74
CA SER A 138 17.84 12.48 -16.88
C SER A 138 17.33 13.22 -15.64
N TRP A 139 16.39 14.15 -15.84
CA TRP A 139 15.72 14.87 -14.77
C TRP A 139 14.98 13.90 -13.83
N ALA A 140 14.26 12.93 -14.38
CA ALA A 140 13.56 11.90 -13.61
C ALA A 140 14.48 10.89 -12.90
N GLY A 141 15.81 10.99 -13.09
CA GLY A 141 16.78 10.06 -12.52
C GLY A 141 16.78 8.67 -13.15
N LEU A 142 16.13 8.50 -14.31
CA LEU A 142 16.01 7.23 -15.03
C LEU A 142 17.18 6.99 -16.00
N SER A 143 18.02 8.00 -16.25
CA SER A 143 19.26 7.85 -17.04
C SER A 143 20.26 6.99 -16.28
N PRO A 144 20.88 6.01 -16.92
CA PRO A 144 21.99 5.27 -16.33
C PRO A 144 23.08 6.23 -15.89
N ARG A 145 23.38 6.28 -14.60
CA ARG A 145 24.53 7.08 -14.10
C ARG A 145 25.82 6.46 -14.63
N ASN A 146 26.59 7.21 -15.37
CA ASN A 146 27.99 6.86 -15.62
C ASN A 146 28.76 7.00 -14.29
N CYS A 147 28.87 5.91 -13.54
CA CYS A 147 29.74 5.86 -12.38
C CYS A 147 31.17 5.62 -12.87
N GLU A 148 31.85 6.66 -13.35
CA GLU A 148 33.28 6.66 -13.57
C GLU A 148 33.96 7.25 -12.34
N SER A 149 34.78 6.46 -11.65
CA SER A 149 35.70 6.92 -10.63
C SER A 149 37.10 6.53 -11.06
N ALA A 150 37.98 7.52 -11.21
CA ALA A 150 39.42 7.34 -11.58
C ALA A 150 39.63 6.54 -12.89
N GLY A 151 38.79 6.78 -13.93
CA GLY A 151 38.94 6.12 -15.25
C GLY A 151 38.48 4.66 -15.30
N LYS A 152 37.85 4.13 -14.25
CA LYS A 152 37.22 2.80 -14.25
C LYS A 152 35.72 2.92 -14.31
N LYS A 153 35.10 2.33 -15.35
CA LYS A 153 33.64 2.15 -15.46
C LYS A 153 33.21 1.03 -14.52
N ASN A 154 32.44 1.34 -13.48
CA ASN A 154 31.75 0.33 -12.68
C ASN A 154 30.44 0.00 -13.37
N SER A 155 30.34 -1.18 -13.99
CA SER A 155 29.05 -1.73 -14.43
C SER A 155 28.25 -2.09 -13.19
N LEU A 156 27.10 -1.42 -13.00
CA LEU A 156 26.08 -1.89 -12.07
C LEU A 156 25.41 -3.11 -12.71
N GLY A 157 25.56 -4.31 -12.09
CA GLY A 157 24.85 -5.53 -12.42
C GLY A 157 23.42 -5.48 -11.94
#